data_b2265feb720664c3e3aa701cb186db16
#
_entry.id   b2265feb720664c3e3aa701cb186db16
#
_cell.length_a   1.000
_cell.length_b   1.000
_cell.length_c   1.000
_cell.angle_alpha   90.00
_cell.angle_beta   90.00
_cell.angle_gamma   90.00
#
_symmetry.space_group_name_H-M   'P 1'
#
loop_
_entity.id
_entity.type
_entity.pdbx_description
1 polymer ?
#
loop_
_entity_poly.entity_id
_entity_poly.type
_entity_poly.pdbx_seq_one_letter_code
_entity_poly.pdbx_strand_id
1 'polypeptide(L)'
;MYDCIIIGAGISGCSLAFELSKYSGKVLWLEKNNDVADETTKANSAIIHAGYDPEPDTLMAKYNIRGNKIIPTLCKDLDVPCKNIGSLVVGFSEEDDRTIEMLYKRGVQNGVENQRIIKQPELSVMEPNLNPDCTSALYAPSACIINPWQFAIALSEVAIQNGVELHLNEEVTSIKKDGDIFIVNDTYKAPLVVNCAGVMCDHVTGLIKKPDYKITPNKGEYYLLDKPQGNMVHHVIFQCPTKIGKGILVAPTVDGNLIVGPTSTNTDENDYSTTSAGLKIIRENAVKSVPNMKLQENIRTFAGLRARSDTKDFIIGEDKDIHNFFLIAGMASPGLSSASAIALDIVRMMQEKDYFLYLKKDYVSTRKVVRFKEMSHEQRKEYIEKHPEYGRIICRCETISEGEILDAIRRSPKPVSLDGIKRRCNAGMGRCQSGFCGPRVQEILANELGVSQLDIVLDKNGSYILCGRTKEDGDE
;
A
#
# COMPACT_ATOMS: atom_id res chain seq x y z
N MET A 1 -3.44 -27.24 -14.67
CA MET A 1 -3.06 -27.40 -13.26
C MET A 1 -1.92 -26.44 -12.99
N TYR A 2 -1.97 -25.70 -11.92
CA TYR A 2 -0.94 -24.78 -11.44
C TYR A 2 -0.10 -25.45 -10.35
N ASP A 3 1.04 -24.87 -10.00
CA ASP A 3 1.86 -25.31 -8.87
C ASP A 3 1.46 -24.58 -7.58
N CYS A 4 0.97 -23.34 -7.71
CA CYS A 4 0.48 -22.54 -6.59
C CYS A 4 -0.68 -21.63 -7.01
N ILE A 5 -1.68 -21.46 -6.12
CA ILE A 5 -2.72 -20.44 -6.24
C ILE A 5 -2.54 -19.42 -5.11
N ILE A 6 -2.44 -18.13 -5.45
CA ILE A 6 -2.42 -16.99 -4.52
C ILE A 6 -3.80 -16.37 -4.51
N ILE A 7 -4.36 -16.10 -3.33
CA ILE A 7 -5.68 -15.46 -3.15
C ILE A 7 -5.50 -14.06 -2.58
N GLY A 8 -5.87 -13.04 -3.35
CA GLY A 8 -5.79 -11.61 -3.01
C GLY A 8 -4.56 -10.90 -3.57
N ALA A 9 -4.77 -9.72 -4.16
CA ALA A 9 -3.74 -8.89 -4.80
C ALA A 9 -3.44 -7.57 -4.05
N GLY A 10 -3.54 -7.58 -2.73
CA GLY A 10 -2.94 -6.57 -1.86
C GLY A 10 -1.41 -6.74 -1.78
N ILE A 11 -0.75 -5.91 -0.95
CA ILE A 11 0.71 -5.92 -0.82
C ILE A 11 1.30 -7.29 -0.48
N SER A 12 0.59 -8.12 0.29
CA SER A 12 1.03 -9.48 0.64
C SER A 12 1.07 -10.39 -0.58
N GLY A 13 -0.04 -10.44 -1.35
CA GLY A 13 -0.10 -11.22 -2.58
C GLY A 13 0.84 -10.69 -3.66
N CYS A 14 0.98 -9.37 -3.82
CA CYS A 14 1.94 -8.75 -4.75
C CYS A 14 3.38 -9.15 -4.41
N SER A 15 3.76 -9.10 -3.12
CA SER A 15 5.10 -9.49 -2.67
C SER A 15 5.36 -10.98 -2.91
N LEU A 16 4.38 -11.84 -2.62
CA LEU A 16 4.52 -13.28 -2.84
C LEU A 16 4.58 -13.63 -4.34
N ALA A 17 3.71 -13.04 -5.15
CA ALA A 17 3.72 -13.25 -6.61
C ALA A 17 5.07 -12.84 -7.22
N PHE A 18 5.61 -11.68 -6.77
CA PHE A 18 6.95 -11.23 -7.17
C PHE A 18 8.03 -12.24 -6.79
N GLU A 19 8.05 -12.73 -5.55
CA GLU A 19 9.06 -13.69 -5.11
C GLU A 19 8.93 -15.03 -5.84
N LEU A 20 7.73 -15.59 -6.01
CA LEU A 20 7.50 -16.83 -6.74
C LEU A 20 7.84 -16.72 -8.23
N SER A 21 7.68 -15.52 -8.82
CA SER A 21 7.97 -15.28 -10.24
C SER A 21 9.43 -15.48 -10.62
N LYS A 22 10.34 -15.50 -9.65
CA LYS A 22 11.78 -15.79 -9.84
C LYS A 22 12.05 -17.25 -10.20
N TYR A 23 11.13 -18.14 -9.83
CA TYR A 23 11.33 -19.60 -9.95
C TYR A 23 10.51 -20.19 -11.07
N SER A 24 10.98 -21.35 -11.57
CA SER A 24 10.19 -22.15 -12.50
C SER A 24 8.99 -22.74 -11.78
N GLY A 25 7.80 -22.56 -12.36
CA GLY A 25 6.52 -23.01 -11.83
C GLY A 25 5.38 -22.15 -12.39
N LYS A 26 4.16 -22.72 -12.39
CA LYS A 26 2.95 -22.06 -12.85
C LYS A 26 2.20 -21.51 -11.65
N VAL A 27 2.16 -20.19 -11.50
CA VAL A 27 1.46 -19.50 -10.43
C VAL A 27 0.20 -18.85 -10.96
N LEU A 28 -0.95 -19.20 -10.39
CA LEU A 28 -2.21 -18.51 -10.58
C LEU A 28 -2.44 -17.52 -9.43
N TRP A 29 -2.92 -16.33 -9.74
CA TRP A 29 -3.18 -15.28 -8.77
C TRP A 29 -4.57 -14.71 -8.96
N LEU A 30 -5.44 -14.84 -7.95
CA LEU A 30 -6.86 -14.49 -8.00
C LEU A 30 -7.14 -13.23 -7.16
N GLU A 31 -7.81 -12.26 -7.77
CA GLU A 31 -8.22 -11.02 -7.11
C GLU A 31 -9.70 -10.71 -7.41
N LYS A 32 -10.47 -10.43 -6.37
CA LYS A 32 -11.91 -10.11 -6.49
C LYS A 32 -12.19 -8.78 -7.17
N ASN A 33 -11.30 -7.82 -7.03
CA ASN A 33 -11.44 -6.47 -7.59
C ASN A 33 -10.90 -6.39 -9.04
N ASN A 34 -11.17 -5.28 -9.69
CA ASN A 34 -10.77 -5.01 -11.07
C ASN A 34 -9.32 -4.48 -11.20
N ASP A 35 -8.57 -4.41 -10.10
CA ASP A 35 -7.16 -3.98 -10.09
C ASP A 35 -6.43 -4.54 -8.86
N VAL A 36 -5.10 -4.54 -8.92
CA VAL A 36 -4.22 -4.85 -7.79
C VAL A 36 -4.06 -3.64 -6.87
N ALA A 37 -3.49 -3.86 -5.68
CA ALA A 37 -3.21 -2.80 -4.69
C ALA A 37 -4.46 -2.03 -4.22
N ASP A 38 -5.62 -2.60 -4.35
CA ASP A 38 -6.87 -2.04 -3.86
C ASP A 38 -7.01 -2.24 -2.33
N GLU A 39 -8.07 -1.86 -1.72
CA GLU A 39 -8.38 -2.00 -0.28
C GLU A 39 -7.31 -1.35 0.63
N THR A 40 -6.80 -2.08 1.63
CA THR A 40 -5.83 -1.61 2.65
C THR A 40 -4.52 -1.10 2.04
N THR A 41 -4.09 -1.68 0.92
CA THR A 41 -2.81 -1.30 0.28
C THR A 41 -2.83 0.12 -0.27
N LYS A 42 -3.96 0.60 -0.80
CA LYS A 42 -4.10 1.99 -1.29
C LYS A 42 -4.40 3.01 -0.18
N ALA A 43 -4.81 2.56 1.01
CA ALA A 43 -5.35 3.42 2.06
C ALA A 43 -4.68 3.14 3.42
N ASN A 44 -3.45 3.61 3.58
CA ASN A 44 -2.63 3.49 4.78
C ASN A 44 -1.74 4.73 4.96
N SER A 45 -0.86 4.72 5.97
CA SER A 45 0.04 5.84 6.29
C SER A 45 1.26 5.96 5.38
N ALA A 46 1.47 5.04 4.45
CA ALA A 46 2.60 5.06 3.50
C ALA A 46 4.00 5.02 4.14
N ILE A 47 4.14 4.33 5.28
CA ILE A 47 5.36 4.32 6.08
C ILE A 47 5.98 2.92 6.10
N ILE A 48 7.28 2.85 5.85
CA ILE A 48 8.13 1.71 6.18
C ILE A 48 8.71 1.96 7.56
N HIS A 49 8.11 1.31 8.57
CA HIS A 49 8.42 1.53 9.98
C HIS A 49 9.82 1.02 10.33
N ALA A 50 10.49 1.71 11.26
CA ALA A 50 11.83 1.34 11.73
C ALA A 50 11.85 0.04 12.55
N GLY A 51 10.79 -0.27 13.31
CA GLY A 51 10.68 -1.54 14.05
C GLY A 51 10.72 -1.45 15.58
N TYR A 52 10.66 -0.26 16.16
CA TYR A 52 10.70 -0.06 17.62
C TYR A 52 9.36 -0.34 18.32
N ASP A 53 8.24 -0.33 17.59
CA ASP A 53 6.90 -0.41 18.17
C ASP A 53 6.39 -1.84 18.46
N PRO A 54 6.60 -2.85 17.60
CA PRO A 54 6.16 -4.20 17.90
C PRO A 54 6.85 -4.79 19.13
N GLU A 55 6.12 -5.62 19.90
CA GLU A 55 6.68 -6.34 21.03
C GLU A 55 7.82 -7.28 20.57
N PRO A 56 8.92 -7.38 21.32
CA PRO A 56 9.99 -8.31 21.00
C PRO A 56 9.50 -9.76 20.87
N ASP A 57 10.21 -10.56 20.08
CA ASP A 57 9.93 -11.97 19.83
C ASP A 57 8.62 -12.26 19.08
N THR A 58 7.90 -11.22 18.58
CA THR A 58 6.74 -11.37 17.74
C THR A 58 7.12 -11.47 16.26
N LEU A 59 6.21 -12.05 15.43
CA LEU A 59 6.37 -12.04 13.98
C LEU A 59 6.36 -10.62 13.42
N MET A 60 5.56 -9.71 14.01
CA MET A 60 5.56 -8.30 13.68
C MET A 60 6.95 -7.67 13.83
N ALA A 61 7.65 -7.90 14.95
CA ALA A 61 9.00 -7.40 15.18
C ALA A 61 9.99 -7.97 14.17
N LYS A 62 10.02 -9.30 14.04
CA LYS A 62 10.88 -10.03 13.10
C LYS A 62 10.78 -9.52 11.68
N TYR A 63 9.56 -9.46 11.15
CA TYR A 63 9.34 -9.13 9.75
C TYR A 63 9.43 -7.62 9.48
N ASN A 64 9.09 -6.77 10.44
CA ASN A 64 9.27 -5.32 10.27
C ASN A 64 10.75 -4.96 10.09
N ILE A 65 11.64 -5.44 10.94
CA ILE A 65 13.09 -5.17 10.83
C ILE A 65 13.66 -5.67 9.51
N ARG A 66 13.31 -6.90 9.12
CA ARG A 66 13.78 -7.47 7.85
C ARG A 66 13.26 -6.71 6.63
N GLY A 67 11.98 -6.39 6.64
CA GLY A 67 11.37 -5.65 5.52
C GLY A 67 11.85 -4.20 5.43
N ASN A 68 12.09 -3.52 6.56
CA ASN A 68 12.70 -2.19 6.57
C ASN A 68 14.05 -2.16 5.82
N LYS A 69 14.86 -3.22 5.95
CA LYS A 69 16.15 -3.35 5.25
C LYS A 69 16.01 -3.69 3.75
N ILE A 70 14.97 -4.44 3.37
CA ILE A 70 14.77 -4.96 2.00
C ILE A 70 14.10 -3.92 1.09
N ILE A 71 13.02 -3.29 1.57
CA ILE A 71 12.11 -2.48 0.74
C ILE A 71 12.80 -1.29 0.06
N PRO A 72 13.72 -0.53 0.68
CA PRO A 72 14.38 0.57 -0.01
C PRO A 72 15.18 0.13 -1.25
N THR A 73 15.82 -1.04 -1.20
CA THR A 73 16.53 -1.63 -2.36
C THR A 73 15.54 -2.07 -3.43
N LEU A 74 14.46 -2.76 -3.06
CA LEU A 74 13.41 -3.13 -4.00
C LEU A 74 12.77 -1.91 -4.67
N CYS A 75 12.53 -0.84 -3.93
CA CYS A 75 12.01 0.40 -4.50
C CYS A 75 12.93 1.00 -5.55
N LYS A 76 14.26 0.97 -5.32
CA LYS A 76 15.27 1.43 -6.28
C LYS A 76 15.25 0.57 -7.55
N ASP A 77 15.23 -0.74 -7.41
CA ASP A 77 15.25 -1.69 -8.53
C ASP A 77 13.95 -1.63 -9.36
N LEU A 78 12.82 -1.41 -8.68
CA LEU A 78 11.49 -1.33 -9.27
C LEU A 78 11.06 0.09 -9.65
N ASP A 79 11.95 1.08 -9.51
CA ASP A 79 11.68 2.48 -9.83
C ASP A 79 10.41 3.02 -9.12
N VAL A 80 10.34 2.79 -7.80
CA VAL A 80 9.24 3.25 -6.93
C VAL A 80 9.72 4.38 -6.04
N PRO A 81 8.97 5.49 -5.93
CA PRO A 81 9.32 6.57 -5.01
C PRO A 81 9.36 6.09 -3.55
N CYS A 82 10.54 6.18 -2.95
CA CYS A 82 10.80 5.86 -1.54
C CYS A 82 11.85 6.85 -1.01
N LYS A 83 11.58 7.44 0.18
CA LYS A 83 12.50 8.40 0.80
C LYS A 83 12.78 7.97 2.23
N ASN A 84 14.05 7.82 2.58
CA ASN A 84 14.46 7.63 3.97
C ASN A 84 14.49 9.02 4.63
N ILE A 85 13.55 9.28 5.52
CA ILE A 85 13.42 10.55 6.24
C ILE A 85 13.46 10.40 7.75
N GLY A 86 13.48 9.16 8.25
CA GLY A 86 13.40 8.88 9.68
C GLY A 86 12.01 9.15 10.28
N SER A 87 11.87 8.81 11.56
CA SER A 87 10.66 9.08 12.33
C SER A 87 10.99 9.56 13.73
N LEU A 88 10.07 10.34 14.31
CA LEU A 88 10.12 10.88 15.67
C LEU A 88 8.86 10.45 16.43
N VAL A 89 9.00 9.82 17.59
CA VAL A 89 7.90 9.67 18.55
C VAL A 89 8.06 10.77 19.59
N VAL A 90 7.20 11.78 19.53
CA VAL A 90 7.33 13.01 20.34
C VAL A 90 6.61 12.92 21.68
N GLY A 91 7.23 13.44 22.73
CA GLY A 91 6.72 13.49 24.10
C GLY A 91 6.54 14.92 24.60
N PHE A 92 5.52 15.10 25.47
CA PHE A 92 5.11 16.39 26.06
C PHE A 92 5.07 16.33 27.60
N SER A 93 5.38 15.19 28.19
CA SER A 93 5.28 14.97 29.62
C SER A 93 6.29 13.92 30.11
N GLU A 94 6.50 13.85 31.41
CA GLU A 94 7.32 12.78 32.02
C GLU A 94 6.74 11.37 31.77
N GLU A 95 5.43 11.22 31.60
CA GLU A 95 4.81 9.94 31.22
C GLU A 95 5.19 9.56 29.78
N ASP A 96 5.22 10.53 28.88
CA ASP A 96 5.69 10.33 27.51
C ASP A 96 7.17 10.00 27.47
N ASP A 97 8.01 10.66 28.30
CA ASP A 97 9.45 10.35 28.39
C ASP A 97 9.67 8.89 28.82
N ARG A 98 8.90 8.38 29.79
CA ARG A 98 8.95 6.95 30.18
C ARG A 98 8.52 6.03 29.04
N THR A 99 7.52 6.42 28.26
CA THR A 99 7.06 5.69 27.09
C THR A 99 8.14 5.66 25.99
N ILE A 100 8.79 6.79 25.74
CA ILE A 100 9.90 6.93 24.79
C ILE A 100 11.08 6.03 25.20
N GLU A 101 11.45 6.01 26.49
CA GLU A 101 12.49 5.11 26.99
C GLU A 101 12.11 3.63 26.81
N MET A 102 10.86 3.27 27.07
CA MET A 102 10.37 1.91 26.84
C MET A 102 10.46 1.52 25.36
N LEU A 103 10.02 2.39 24.47
CA LEU A 103 10.10 2.17 23.01
C LEU A 103 11.55 2.10 22.52
N TYR A 104 12.44 2.92 23.09
CA TYR A 104 13.88 2.85 22.81
C TYR A 104 14.46 1.48 23.16
N LYS A 105 14.21 0.99 24.41
CA LYS A 105 14.68 -0.32 24.86
C LYS A 105 14.13 -1.45 23.99
N ARG A 106 12.84 -1.39 23.66
CA ARG A 106 12.18 -2.33 22.75
C ARG A 106 12.82 -2.32 21.36
N GLY A 107 13.07 -1.15 20.81
CA GLY A 107 13.74 -1.02 19.51
C GLY A 107 15.16 -1.60 19.52
N VAL A 108 15.93 -1.44 20.62
CA VAL A 108 17.23 -2.10 20.78
C VAL A 108 17.09 -3.62 20.75
N GLN A 109 16.12 -4.18 21.47
CA GLN A 109 15.85 -5.63 21.47
C GLN A 109 15.43 -6.14 20.09
N ASN A 110 14.63 -5.38 19.37
CA ASN A 110 14.20 -5.71 18.01
C ASN A 110 15.32 -5.56 16.97
N GLY A 111 16.43 -4.88 17.28
CA GLY A 111 17.55 -4.65 16.37
C GLY A 111 17.38 -3.40 15.47
N VAL A 112 16.68 -2.37 15.94
CA VAL A 112 16.61 -1.06 15.26
C VAL A 112 17.96 -0.36 15.40
N GLU A 113 18.59 -0.08 14.28
CA GLU A 113 19.92 0.52 14.23
C GLU A 113 19.86 2.05 14.37
N ASN A 114 20.87 2.63 15.04
CA ASN A 114 21.11 4.07 15.17
C ASN A 114 19.94 4.90 15.73
N GLN A 115 18.98 4.27 16.41
CA GLN A 115 17.94 5.00 17.12
C GLN A 115 18.51 5.69 18.36
N ARG A 116 17.94 6.85 18.71
CA ARG A 116 18.37 7.61 19.89
C ARG A 116 17.26 8.48 20.45
N ILE A 117 17.33 8.79 21.73
CA ILE A 117 16.44 9.77 22.34
C ILE A 117 17.08 11.15 22.16
N ILE A 118 16.32 12.10 21.61
CA ILE A 118 16.74 13.48 21.42
C ILE A 118 15.89 14.40 22.28
N LYS A 119 16.47 15.53 22.69
CA LYS A 119 15.85 16.55 23.55
C LYS A 119 16.07 17.93 22.93
N GLN A 120 15.45 18.96 23.55
CA GLN A 120 15.77 20.33 23.20
C GLN A 120 17.25 20.67 23.55
N PRO A 121 17.94 21.54 22.75
CA PRO A 121 17.40 22.26 21.57
C PRO A 121 17.53 21.50 20.24
N GLU A 122 18.12 20.30 20.19
CA GLU A 122 18.32 19.54 18.97
C GLU A 122 17.01 19.27 18.24
N LEU A 123 15.95 18.92 18.99
CA LEU A 123 14.64 18.62 18.42
C LEU A 123 14.05 19.80 17.64
N SER A 124 14.18 21.03 18.17
CA SER A 124 13.71 22.26 17.48
C SER A 124 14.51 22.57 16.22
N VAL A 125 15.79 22.17 16.16
CA VAL A 125 16.60 22.32 14.95
C VAL A 125 16.17 21.31 13.89
N MET A 126 15.87 20.08 14.27
CA MET A 126 15.44 19.02 13.35
C MET A 126 14.04 19.28 12.81
N GLU A 127 13.12 19.75 13.66
CA GLU A 127 11.70 19.99 13.34
C GLU A 127 11.21 21.35 13.87
N PRO A 128 11.50 22.43 13.14
CA PRO A 128 11.18 23.80 13.61
C PRO A 128 9.68 24.08 13.79
N ASN A 129 8.81 23.32 13.16
CA ASN A 129 7.36 23.49 13.21
C ASN A 129 6.66 22.61 14.26
N LEU A 130 7.43 21.80 15.02
CA LEU A 130 6.86 21.10 16.18
C LEU A 130 6.37 22.09 17.24
N ASN A 131 5.41 21.63 18.04
CA ASN A 131 4.97 22.35 19.21
C ASN A 131 6.18 22.58 20.15
N PRO A 132 6.46 23.83 20.56
CA PRO A 132 7.59 24.16 21.44
C PRO A 132 7.52 23.47 22.81
N ASP A 133 6.34 23.02 23.25
CA ASP A 133 6.17 22.25 24.50
C ASP A 133 6.67 20.81 24.39
N CYS A 134 7.13 20.38 23.21
CA CYS A 134 7.71 19.06 23.01
C CYS A 134 9.06 18.96 23.75
N THR A 135 9.18 18.04 24.71
CA THR A 135 10.35 17.89 25.59
C THR A 135 11.41 16.96 25.05
N SER A 136 10.97 15.88 24.43
CA SER A 136 11.84 14.80 23.93
C SER A 136 11.23 14.07 22.74
N ALA A 137 12.04 13.27 22.05
CA ALA A 137 11.56 12.35 21.03
C ALA A 137 12.45 11.11 20.91
N LEU A 138 11.86 9.98 20.55
CA LEU A 138 12.60 8.84 20.01
C LEU A 138 12.81 9.05 18.52
N TYR A 139 14.06 9.24 18.11
CA TYR A 139 14.46 9.31 16.69
C TYR A 139 14.88 7.94 16.18
N ALA A 140 14.26 7.49 15.09
CA ALA A 140 14.62 6.28 14.38
C ALA A 140 14.91 6.60 12.89
N PRO A 141 16.20 6.66 12.49
CA PRO A 141 16.62 7.16 11.18
C PRO A 141 16.27 6.23 10.03
N SER A 142 16.00 4.95 10.28
CA SER A 142 15.72 3.96 9.22
C SER A 142 14.28 3.97 8.72
N ALA A 143 13.39 4.78 9.30
CA ALA A 143 12.02 4.89 8.80
C ALA A 143 12.00 5.59 7.43
N CYS A 144 11.18 5.03 6.50
CA CYS A 144 11.00 5.59 5.16
C CYS A 144 9.53 5.92 4.91
N ILE A 145 9.30 6.86 3.98
CA ILE A 145 8.00 7.05 3.34
C ILE A 145 8.04 6.47 1.91
N ILE A 146 6.91 5.94 1.46
CA ILE A 146 6.80 5.23 0.18
C ILE A 146 5.47 5.57 -0.50
N ASN A 147 5.37 5.30 -1.82
CA ASN A 147 4.07 5.20 -2.47
C ASN A 147 3.60 3.73 -2.43
N PRO A 148 2.65 3.35 -1.54
CA PRO A 148 2.34 1.95 -1.27
C PRO A 148 1.65 1.23 -2.44
N TRP A 149 0.78 1.94 -3.19
CA TRP A 149 0.13 1.35 -4.36
C TRP A 149 1.08 1.22 -5.55
N GLN A 150 1.96 2.19 -5.79
CA GLN A 150 2.99 2.06 -6.83
C GLN A 150 3.95 0.92 -6.52
N PHE A 151 4.29 0.69 -5.24
CA PHE A 151 5.11 -0.43 -4.83
C PHE A 151 4.45 -1.78 -5.15
N ALA A 152 3.19 -1.95 -4.75
CA ALA A 152 2.43 -3.17 -5.03
C ALA A 152 2.22 -3.38 -6.55
N ILE A 153 1.89 -2.32 -7.30
CA ILE A 153 1.76 -2.37 -8.77
C ILE A 153 3.10 -2.74 -9.42
N ALA A 154 4.23 -2.18 -8.96
CA ALA A 154 5.53 -2.50 -9.50
C ALA A 154 5.91 -3.98 -9.30
N LEU A 155 5.64 -4.52 -8.11
CA LEU A 155 5.80 -5.95 -7.82
C LEU A 155 4.92 -6.81 -8.74
N SER A 156 3.67 -6.40 -8.98
CA SER A 156 2.74 -7.13 -9.85
C SER A 156 3.14 -7.08 -11.32
N GLU A 157 3.58 -5.91 -11.82
CA GLU A 157 4.08 -5.77 -13.20
C GLU A 157 5.23 -6.75 -13.47
N VAL A 158 6.20 -6.81 -12.56
CA VAL A 158 7.35 -7.73 -12.69
C VAL A 158 6.93 -9.19 -12.54
N ALA A 159 6.02 -9.51 -11.62
CA ALA A 159 5.50 -10.87 -11.46
C ALA A 159 4.82 -11.38 -12.74
N ILE A 160 3.94 -10.57 -13.34
CA ILE A 160 3.24 -10.89 -14.58
C ILE A 160 4.22 -11.01 -15.76
N GLN A 161 5.18 -10.08 -15.86
CA GLN A 161 6.22 -10.12 -16.89
C GLN A 161 7.03 -11.42 -16.83
N ASN A 162 7.20 -11.99 -15.64
CA ASN A 162 7.87 -13.27 -15.41
C ASN A 162 6.92 -14.49 -15.43
N GLY A 163 5.68 -14.34 -15.90
CA GLY A 163 4.76 -15.43 -16.21
C GLY A 163 3.84 -15.85 -15.08
N VAL A 164 3.64 -15.02 -14.04
CA VAL A 164 2.53 -15.20 -13.09
C VAL A 164 1.22 -14.82 -13.79
N GLU A 165 0.24 -15.72 -13.73
CA GLU A 165 -1.08 -15.53 -14.33
C GLU A 165 -2.02 -14.87 -13.31
N LEU A 166 -2.44 -13.62 -13.57
CA LEU A 166 -3.35 -12.86 -12.73
C LEU A 166 -4.76 -12.82 -13.33
N HIS A 167 -5.74 -13.24 -12.55
CA HIS A 167 -7.16 -13.08 -12.85
C HIS A 167 -7.76 -12.03 -11.92
N LEU A 168 -8.21 -10.92 -12.48
CA LEU A 168 -8.97 -9.86 -11.82
C LEU A 168 -10.46 -10.15 -11.95
N ASN A 169 -11.28 -9.57 -11.07
CA ASN A 169 -12.72 -9.83 -10.96
C ASN A 169 -13.04 -11.32 -10.71
N GLU A 170 -12.12 -12.03 -10.05
CA GLU A 170 -12.24 -13.45 -9.74
C GLU A 170 -12.23 -13.65 -8.22
N GLU A 171 -13.39 -13.54 -7.62
CA GLU A 171 -13.56 -13.80 -6.19
C GLU A 171 -13.49 -15.29 -5.88
N VAL A 172 -12.73 -15.66 -4.87
CA VAL A 172 -12.69 -17.04 -4.38
C VAL A 172 -13.88 -17.29 -3.47
N THR A 173 -14.80 -18.14 -3.93
CA THR A 173 -16.06 -18.48 -3.25
C THR A 173 -16.12 -19.93 -2.79
N SER A 174 -15.22 -20.80 -3.27
CA SER A 174 -15.12 -22.19 -2.82
C SER A 174 -13.69 -22.70 -2.85
N ILE A 175 -13.32 -23.49 -1.83
CA ILE A 175 -12.05 -24.20 -1.76
C ILE A 175 -12.35 -25.61 -1.27
N LYS A 176 -11.99 -26.63 -2.08
CA LYS A 176 -12.09 -28.04 -1.74
C LYS A 176 -10.72 -28.67 -1.81
N LYS A 177 -10.51 -29.76 -1.09
CA LYS A 177 -9.28 -30.55 -1.16
C LYS A 177 -9.62 -31.98 -1.54
N ASP A 178 -8.99 -32.49 -2.60
CA ASP A 178 -9.10 -33.86 -3.09
C ASP A 178 -7.69 -34.48 -3.11
N GLY A 179 -7.42 -35.34 -2.14
CA GLY A 179 -6.07 -35.83 -1.85
C GLY A 179 -5.11 -34.65 -1.54
N ASP A 180 -4.07 -34.50 -2.32
CA ASP A 180 -3.06 -33.44 -2.16
C ASP A 180 -3.34 -32.22 -3.03
N ILE A 181 -4.45 -32.18 -3.77
CA ILE A 181 -4.79 -31.11 -4.70
C ILE A 181 -5.94 -30.26 -4.15
N PHE A 182 -5.75 -28.95 -4.14
CA PHE A 182 -6.81 -27.98 -3.92
C PHE A 182 -7.58 -27.71 -5.21
N ILE A 183 -8.89 -27.58 -5.09
CA ILE A 183 -9.81 -27.18 -6.16
C ILE A 183 -10.46 -25.87 -5.71
N VAL A 184 -10.08 -24.77 -6.36
CA VAL A 184 -10.58 -23.42 -6.08
C VAL A 184 -11.60 -23.03 -7.14
N ASN A 185 -12.77 -22.51 -6.72
CA ASN A 185 -13.90 -22.14 -7.58
C ASN A 185 -14.33 -23.27 -8.53
N ASP A 186 -14.23 -24.53 -8.09
CA ASP A 186 -14.54 -25.73 -8.86
C ASP A 186 -13.78 -25.84 -10.23
N THR A 187 -12.84 -24.94 -10.50
CA THR A 187 -12.16 -24.78 -11.78
C THR A 187 -10.64 -24.91 -11.65
N TYR A 188 -10.02 -24.21 -10.71
CA TYR A 188 -8.59 -24.06 -10.61
C TYR A 188 -7.99 -25.12 -9.68
N LYS A 189 -6.92 -25.78 -10.14
CA LYS A 189 -6.29 -26.88 -9.39
C LYS A 189 -4.82 -26.62 -9.13
N ALA A 190 -4.39 -26.77 -7.87
CA ALA A 190 -2.98 -26.65 -7.45
C ALA A 190 -2.70 -27.47 -6.19
N PRO A 191 -1.46 -27.97 -5.98
CA PRO A 191 -1.04 -28.58 -4.71
C PRO A 191 -0.81 -27.56 -3.59
N LEU A 192 -0.61 -26.28 -3.92
CA LEU A 192 -0.36 -25.20 -2.95
C LEU A 192 -1.40 -24.10 -3.11
N VAL A 193 -1.91 -23.61 -1.97
CA VAL A 193 -2.76 -22.40 -1.89
C VAL A 193 -2.21 -21.47 -0.82
N VAL A 194 -2.14 -20.18 -1.13
CA VAL A 194 -1.76 -19.14 -0.17
C VAL A 194 -2.88 -18.12 -0.03
N ASN A 195 -3.41 -18.00 1.18
CA ASN A 195 -4.43 -17.02 1.51
C ASN A 195 -3.77 -15.70 1.92
N CYS A 196 -3.88 -14.70 1.04
CA CYS A 196 -3.41 -13.32 1.21
C CYS A 196 -4.57 -12.31 1.21
N ALA A 197 -5.79 -12.73 1.57
CA ALA A 197 -7.04 -11.97 1.38
C ALA A 197 -7.25 -10.79 2.36
N GLY A 198 -6.22 -10.35 3.10
CA GLY A 198 -6.26 -9.17 3.95
C GLY A 198 -7.34 -9.23 5.03
N VAL A 199 -8.29 -8.31 5.01
CA VAL A 199 -9.41 -8.27 5.97
C VAL A 199 -10.37 -9.45 5.82
N MET A 200 -10.33 -10.18 4.70
CA MET A 200 -11.16 -11.35 4.40
C MET A 200 -10.43 -12.68 4.62
N CYS A 201 -9.25 -12.69 5.24
CA CYS A 201 -8.47 -13.93 5.40
C CYS A 201 -9.18 -15.01 6.19
N ASP A 202 -9.88 -14.68 7.26
CA ASP A 202 -10.67 -15.65 8.04
C ASP A 202 -11.89 -16.15 7.26
N HIS A 203 -12.55 -15.32 6.45
CA HIS A 203 -13.63 -15.73 5.55
C HIS A 203 -13.12 -16.74 4.50
N VAL A 204 -11.99 -16.45 3.84
CA VAL A 204 -11.39 -17.36 2.86
C VAL A 204 -10.95 -18.67 3.51
N THR A 205 -10.36 -18.63 4.72
CA THR A 205 -10.08 -19.86 5.49
C THR A 205 -11.36 -20.61 5.82
N GLY A 206 -12.47 -19.90 6.08
CA GLY A 206 -13.79 -20.44 6.33
C GLY A 206 -14.38 -21.28 5.18
N LEU A 207 -13.88 -21.12 3.95
CA LEU A 207 -14.30 -21.91 2.79
C LEU A 207 -13.81 -23.37 2.83
N ILE A 208 -12.79 -23.67 3.63
CA ILE A 208 -12.18 -25.00 3.71
C ILE A 208 -12.22 -25.60 5.11
N LYS A 209 -12.13 -24.78 6.16
CA LYS A 209 -12.25 -25.19 7.56
C LYS A 209 -12.78 -24.06 8.41
N LYS A 210 -13.29 -24.35 9.61
CA LYS A 210 -13.54 -23.31 10.60
C LYS A 210 -12.21 -22.66 11.00
N PRO A 211 -12.01 -21.34 10.78
CA PRO A 211 -10.78 -20.67 11.18
C PRO A 211 -10.60 -20.69 12.70
N ASP A 212 -9.37 -20.80 13.16
CA ASP A 212 -8.96 -20.74 14.56
C ASP A 212 -8.47 -19.33 14.97
N TYR A 213 -8.70 -18.36 14.12
CA TYR A 213 -8.44 -16.93 14.33
C TYR A 213 -9.59 -16.09 13.75
N LYS A 214 -9.67 -14.85 14.20
CA LYS A 214 -10.65 -13.88 13.70
C LYS A 214 -9.95 -12.60 13.26
N ILE A 215 -10.32 -12.08 12.10
CA ILE A 215 -9.90 -10.75 11.65
C ILE A 215 -10.99 -9.74 11.99
N THR A 216 -10.60 -8.67 12.68
CA THR A 216 -11.47 -7.53 12.98
C THR A 216 -10.99 -6.33 12.19
N PRO A 217 -11.76 -5.86 11.21
CA PRO A 217 -11.43 -4.64 10.47
C PRO A 217 -11.32 -3.45 11.40
N ASN A 218 -10.21 -2.71 11.33
CA ASN A 218 -9.98 -1.52 12.14
C ASN A 218 -9.72 -0.32 11.25
N LYS A 219 -10.71 0.56 11.17
CA LYS A 219 -10.72 1.75 10.31
C LYS A 219 -9.78 2.84 10.82
N GLY A 220 -8.96 3.37 9.91
CA GLY A 220 -8.17 4.58 10.11
C GLY A 220 -8.55 5.63 9.09
N GLU A 221 -9.03 6.77 9.56
CA GLU A 221 -9.41 7.92 8.74
C GLU A 221 -8.28 8.93 8.66
N TYR A 222 -8.13 9.63 7.53
CA TYR A 222 -7.02 10.53 7.25
C TYR A 222 -7.46 11.80 6.56
N TYR A 223 -6.69 12.88 6.78
CA TYR A 223 -6.60 14.03 5.89
C TYR A 223 -5.38 13.90 4.97
N LEU A 224 -5.53 14.32 3.72
CA LEU A 224 -4.43 14.56 2.79
C LEU A 224 -4.42 16.05 2.46
N LEU A 225 -3.39 16.76 2.90
CA LEU A 225 -3.23 18.19 2.64
C LEU A 225 -2.45 18.44 1.36
N ASP A 226 -2.68 19.59 0.75
CA ASP A 226 -2.03 20.01 -0.49
C ASP A 226 -0.52 20.26 -0.29
N LYS A 227 0.22 20.28 -1.39
CA LYS A 227 1.70 20.41 -1.43
C LYS A 227 2.29 21.61 -0.67
N PRO A 228 1.63 22.79 -0.56
CA PRO A 228 2.12 23.86 0.31
C PRO A 228 2.31 23.46 1.79
N GLN A 229 1.61 22.40 2.24
CA GLN A 229 1.76 21.85 3.59
C GLN A 229 2.80 20.72 3.67
N GLY A 230 3.30 20.22 2.54
CA GLY A 230 4.17 19.05 2.48
C GLY A 230 5.50 19.16 3.22
N ASN A 231 6.00 20.39 3.39
CA ASN A 231 7.25 20.69 4.08
C ASN A 231 7.04 21.15 5.54
N MET A 232 5.82 20.97 6.10
CA MET A 232 5.56 21.33 7.50
C MET A 232 6.40 20.51 8.48
N VAL A 233 6.73 19.27 8.13
CA VAL A 233 7.64 18.42 8.89
C VAL A 233 8.62 17.72 7.94
N HIS A 234 9.80 17.41 8.45
CA HIS A 234 10.88 16.76 7.68
C HIS A 234 10.94 15.25 7.92
N HIS A 235 10.41 14.79 9.06
CA HIS A 235 10.35 13.40 9.48
C HIS A 235 8.90 12.95 9.65
N VAL A 236 8.69 11.65 9.81
CA VAL A 236 7.39 11.13 10.25
C VAL A 236 7.22 11.43 11.73
N ILE A 237 6.25 12.24 12.10
CA ILE A 237 5.97 12.61 13.50
C ILE A 237 4.87 11.71 14.04
N PHE A 238 5.17 10.93 15.07
CA PHE A 238 4.22 10.17 15.86
C PHE A 238 4.07 10.81 17.25
N GLN A 239 2.87 10.75 17.80
CA GLN A 239 2.65 10.98 19.23
C GLN A 239 2.94 9.69 20.02
N CYS A 240 3.28 9.82 21.29
CA CYS A 240 3.36 8.67 22.19
C CYS A 240 2.03 7.90 22.17
N PRO A 241 2.05 6.56 22.16
CA PRO A 241 0.85 5.74 22.27
C PRO A 241 0.16 6.00 23.62
N THR A 242 -1.16 6.08 23.60
CA THR A 242 -2.00 6.21 24.79
C THR A 242 -2.80 4.93 25.00
N LYS A 243 -3.51 4.83 26.14
CA LYS A 243 -4.43 3.71 26.42
C LYS A 243 -5.53 3.54 25.35
N ILE A 244 -5.83 4.60 24.58
CA ILE A 244 -6.86 4.60 23.53
C ILE A 244 -6.28 4.12 22.18
N GLY A 245 -4.95 4.10 22.01
CA GLY A 245 -4.27 3.66 20.79
C GLY A 245 -3.04 4.48 20.43
N LYS A 246 -2.48 4.22 19.24
CA LYS A 246 -1.40 5.03 18.67
C LYS A 246 -1.93 6.43 18.41
N GLY A 247 -1.17 7.46 18.79
CA GLY A 247 -1.52 8.85 18.55
C GLY A 247 -1.64 9.18 17.06
N ILE A 248 -2.17 10.39 16.79
CA ILE A 248 -2.26 10.90 15.42
C ILE A 248 -0.86 11.21 14.90
N LEU A 249 -0.54 10.73 13.70
CA LEU A 249 0.70 11.05 13.01
C LEU A 249 0.53 12.26 12.07
N VAL A 250 1.64 12.93 11.82
CA VAL A 250 1.80 13.94 10.77
C VAL A 250 3.04 13.56 9.96
N ALA A 251 2.90 13.34 8.66
CA ALA A 251 4.01 12.89 7.83
C ALA A 251 3.96 13.51 6.42
N PRO A 252 5.12 13.87 5.83
CA PRO A 252 5.16 14.20 4.41
C PRO A 252 4.91 12.93 3.59
N THR A 253 4.46 13.11 2.35
CA THR A 253 4.39 12.01 1.37
C THR A 253 5.53 12.10 0.36
N VAL A 254 5.80 11.01 -0.35
CA VAL A 254 6.83 11.02 -1.41
C VAL A 254 6.48 11.97 -2.56
N ASP A 255 5.19 12.28 -2.74
CA ASP A 255 4.67 13.15 -3.78
C ASP A 255 4.57 14.63 -3.34
N GLY A 256 5.00 14.95 -2.09
CA GLY A 256 5.09 16.31 -1.57
C GLY A 256 3.81 16.85 -0.90
N ASN A 257 2.87 15.99 -0.57
CA ASN A 257 1.69 16.30 0.24
C ASN A 257 1.98 16.06 1.74
N LEU A 258 1.05 16.42 2.61
CA LEU A 258 1.09 16.07 4.03
C LEU A 258 -0.09 15.16 4.37
N ILE A 259 0.18 14.01 4.99
CA ILE A 259 -0.84 13.10 5.52
C ILE A 259 -0.99 13.28 7.02
N VAL A 260 -2.23 13.33 7.49
CA VAL A 260 -2.56 13.53 8.90
C VAL A 260 -3.63 12.52 9.34
N GLY A 261 -3.36 11.79 10.39
CA GLY A 261 -4.19 10.69 10.87
C GLY A 261 -3.31 9.60 11.49
N PRO A 262 -3.78 8.36 11.59
CA PRO A 262 -5.15 7.93 11.45
C PRO A 262 -5.95 7.91 12.76
N THR A 263 -7.27 7.76 12.63
CA THR A 263 -8.10 7.24 13.72
C THR A 263 -7.90 5.73 13.91
N SER A 264 -8.55 5.15 14.91
CA SER A 264 -8.51 3.71 15.16
C SER A 264 -9.85 3.25 15.74
N THR A 265 -10.75 2.79 14.87
CA THR A 265 -12.11 2.35 15.25
C THR A 265 -12.41 1.01 14.60
N ASN A 266 -12.88 0.03 15.36
CA ASN A 266 -13.36 -1.22 14.78
C ASN A 266 -14.65 -0.96 14.01
N THR A 267 -14.81 -1.62 12.88
CA THR A 267 -15.91 -1.41 11.94
C THR A 267 -16.19 -2.69 11.13
N ASP A 268 -17.14 -2.60 10.21
CA ASP A 268 -17.44 -3.67 9.26
C ASP A 268 -16.42 -3.67 8.10
N GLU A 269 -16.29 -4.81 7.42
CA GLU A 269 -15.31 -5.03 6.35
C GLU A 269 -15.55 -4.19 5.09
N ASN A 270 -16.71 -3.55 4.97
CA ASN A 270 -17.07 -2.71 3.82
C ASN A 270 -17.20 -1.20 4.17
N ASP A 271 -16.87 -0.80 5.40
CA ASP A 271 -16.97 0.61 5.80
C ASP A 271 -15.65 1.37 5.56
N TYR A 272 -15.52 1.94 4.39
CA TYR A 272 -14.43 2.85 3.98
C TYR A 272 -14.80 4.32 4.09
N SER A 273 -15.90 4.65 4.78
CA SER A 273 -16.36 6.03 4.93
C SER A 273 -15.47 6.83 5.89
N THR A 274 -15.31 8.12 5.65
CA THR A 274 -14.82 9.08 6.64
C THR A 274 -15.99 9.70 7.39
N THR A 275 -15.80 9.97 8.68
CA THR A 275 -16.85 10.49 9.57
C THR A 275 -16.50 11.86 10.14
N SER A 276 -17.49 12.71 10.38
CA SER A 276 -17.27 14.00 11.04
C SER A 276 -16.60 13.84 12.41
N ALA A 277 -16.96 12.77 13.15
CA ALA A 277 -16.38 12.48 14.46
C ALA A 277 -14.91 12.08 14.35
N GLY A 278 -14.55 11.17 13.42
CA GLY A 278 -13.18 10.75 13.21
C GLY A 278 -12.29 11.89 12.72
N LEU A 279 -12.77 12.68 11.77
CA LEU A 279 -12.04 13.85 11.25
C LEU A 279 -11.87 14.93 12.34
N LYS A 280 -12.82 15.10 13.24
CA LYS A 280 -12.70 15.99 14.40
C LYS A 280 -11.60 15.51 15.36
N ILE A 281 -11.56 14.23 15.69
CA ILE A 281 -10.50 13.63 16.53
C ILE A 281 -9.11 13.89 15.93
N ILE A 282 -8.94 13.70 14.61
CA ILE A 282 -7.67 13.96 13.94
C ILE A 282 -7.28 15.44 14.10
N ARG A 283 -8.22 16.36 13.81
CA ARG A 283 -8.00 17.80 13.90
C ARG A 283 -7.53 18.24 15.29
N GLU A 284 -8.22 17.78 16.34
CA GLU A 284 -7.96 18.18 17.73
C GLU A 284 -6.63 17.61 18.26
N ASN A 285 -6.18 16.47 17.74
CA ASN A 285 -4.96 15.84 18.21
C ASN A 285 -3.72 16.18 17.37
N ALA A 286 -3.86 16.35 16.06
CA ALA A 286 -2.73 16.66 15.18
C ALA A 286 -2.06 18.00 15.55
N VAL A 287 -2.84 19.01 15.91
CA VAL A 287 -2.34 20.33 16.31
C VAL A 287 -1.52 20.33 17.62
N LYS A 288 -1.63 19.27 18.42
CA LYS A 288 -0.78 19.09 19.60
C LYS A 288 0.69 18.89 19.21
N SER A 289 0.96 18.23 18.07
CA SER A 289 2.31 18.02 17.56
C SER A 289 2.76 19.14 16.63
N VAL A 290 1.89 19.59 15.71
CA VAL A 290 2.20 20.59 14.67
C VAL A 290 1.12 21.67 14.67
N PRO A 291 1.21 22.70 15.54
CA PRO A 291 0.13 23.66 15.79
C PRO A 291 -0.19 24.56 14.59
N ASN A 292 0.80 24.86 13.75
CA ASN A 292 0.65 25.81 12.64
C ASN A 292 0.18 25.16 11.32
N MET A 293 -0.21 23.89 11.35
CA MET A 293 -0.68 23.16 10.18
C MET A 293 -2.06 23.69 9.72
N LYS A 294 -2.21 23.92 8.41
CA LYS A 294 -3.44 24.45 7.81
C LYS A 294 -4.34 23.33 7.29
N LEU A 295 -5.15 22.76 8.16
CA LEU A 295 -6.08 21.67 7.80
C LEU A 295 -7.14 22.06 6.75
N GLN A 296 -7.42 23.35 6.57
CA GLN A 296 -8.30 23.85 5.50
C GLN A 296 -7.71 23.65 4.09
N GLU A 297 -6.39 23.41 3.97
CA GLU A 297 -5.75 23.05 2.70
C GLU A 297 -5.89 21.54 2.38
N ASN A 298 -6.86 20.89 3.00
CA ASN A 298 -7.22 19.52 2.70
C ASN A 298 -7.73 19.36 1.27
N ILE A 299 -7.14 18.44 0.50
CA ILE A 299 -7.58 18.11 -0.85
C ILE A 299 -8.38 16.81 -0.91
N ARG A 300 -8.24 15.93 0.09
CA ARG A 300 -8.96 14.67 0.19
C ARG A 300 -8.99 14.16 1.62
N THR A 301 -10.10 13.53 2.00
CA THR A 301 -10.16 12.60 3.14
C THR A 301 -10.32 11.18 2.63
N PHE A 302 -9.79 10.20 3.36
CA PHE A 302 -9.95 8.80 3.02
C PHE A 302 -9.87 7.93 4.28
N ALA A 303 -10.33 6.70 4.17
CA ALA A 303 -10.21 5.71 5.22
C ALA A 303 -9.68 4.38 4.68
N GLY A 304 -8.97 3.63 5.52
CA GLY A 304 -8.48 2.30 5.21
C GLY A 304 -8.71 1.33 6.37
N LEU A 305 -8.89 0.05 6.04
CA LEU A 305 -9.16 -1.00 7.00
C LEU A 305 -7.89 -1.80 7.30
N ARG A 306 -7.48 -1.86 8.57
CA ARG A 306 -6.40 -2.72 9.03
C ARG A 306 -6.97 -4.09 9.37
N ALA A 307 -6.35 -5.15 8.89
CA ALA A 307 -6.71 -6.54 9.21
C ALA A 307 -6.13 -6.93 10.58
N ARG A 308 -6.80 -6.57 11.68
CA ARG A 308 -6.36 -6.92 13.03
C ARG A 308 -6.76 -8.34 13.39
N SER A 309 -5.78 -9.16 13.76
CA SER A 309 -6.02 -10.49 14.31
C SER A 309 -6.30 -10.43 15.81
N ASP A 310 -7.13 -11.32 16.31
CA ASP A 310 -7.36 -11.56 17.74
C ASP A 310 -6.13 -12.16 18.44
N THR A 311 -5.20 -12.78 17.69
CA THR A 311 -3.90 -13.24 18.19
C THR A 311 -2.96 -12.10 18.56
N LYS A 312 -3.26 -10.86 18.14
CA LYS A 312 -2.44 -9.65 18.30
C LYS A 312 -1.07 -9.70 17.60
N ASP A 313 -0.81 -10.69 16.77
CA ASP A 313 0.37 -10.83 15.93
C ASP A 313 -0.04 -11.22 14.50
N PHE A 314 0.93 -11.30 13.59
CA PHE A 314 0.73 -11.88 12.27
C PHE A 314 0.48 -13.38 12.37
N ILE A 315 -0.23 -13.92 11.39
CA ILE A 315 -0.47 -15.36 11.21
C ILE A 315 0.20 -15.73 9.89
N ILE A 316 1.40 -16.33 9.98
CA ILE A 316 2.27 -16.56 8.83
C ILE A 316 2.75 -18.00 8.83
N GLY A 317 2.59 -18.67 7.70
CA GLY A 317 3.09 -20.03 7.49
C GLY A 317 2.01 -20.99 7.04
N GLU A 318 2.33 -22.28 7.07
CA GLU A 318 1.41 -23.35 6.74
C GLU A 318 0.36 -23.49 7.84
N ASP A 319 -0.89 -23.72 7.42
CA ASP A 319 -1.98 -24.03 8.36
C ASP A 319 -1.71 -25.36 9.09
N LYS A 320 -1.95 -25.40 10.39
CA LYS A 320 -1.62 -26.57 11.21
C LYS A 320 -2.44 -27.83 10.90
N ASP A 321 -3.65 -27.65 10.34
CA ASP A 321 -4.60 -28.72 10.08
C ASP A 321 -4.71 -29.05 8.57
N ILE A 322 -4.29 -28.12 7.70
CA ILE A 322 -4.42 -28.29 6.24
C ILE A 322 -3.04 -28.17 5.59
N HIS A 323 -2.48 -29.32 5.29
CA HIS A 323 -1.20 -29.42 4.60
C HIS A 323 -1.21 -28.69 3.26
N ASN A 324 -0.15 -27.88 2.99
CA ASN A 324 0.04 -27.08 1.79
C ASN A 324 -0.95 -25.89 1.62
N PHE A 325 -1.70 -25.54 2.67
CA PHE A 325 -2.48 -24.32 2.75
C PHE A 325 -1.73 -23.31 3.60
N PHE A 326 -1.25 -22.22 3.00
CA PHE A 326 -0.45 -21.19 3.66
C PHE A 326 -1.28 -19.95 3.97
N LEU A 327 -0.94 -19.27 5.06
CA LEU A 327 -1.58 -18.06 5.54
C LEU A 327 -0.60 -16.89 5.56
N ILE A 328 -1.02 -15.74 5.04
CA ILE A 328 -0.44 -14.42 5.27
C ILE A 328 -1.59 -13.55 5.78
N ALA A 329 -1.92 -13.68 7.06
CA ALA A 329 -3.09 -13.07 7.68
C ALA A 329 -2.71 -12.18 8.87
N GLY A 330 -3.67 -11.39 9.37
CA GLY A 330 -3.43 -10.45 10.46
C GLY A 330 -2.57 -9.24 10.07
N MET A 331 -2.47 -8.92 8.80
CA MET A 331 -1.57 -7.91 8.22
C MET A 331 -2.02 -6.47 8.52
N ALA A 332 -2.13 -6.13 9.81
CA ALA A 332 -2.28 -4.75 10.27
C ALA A 332 -0.92 -4.01 10.20
N SER A 333 -0.76 -2.85 10.88
CA SER A 333 0.56 -2.22 11.02
C SER A 333 1.46 -3.11 11.92
N PRO A 334 2.70 -3.44 11.45
CA PRO A 334 3.46 -2.91 10.33
C PRO A 334 3.44 -3.74 9.03
N GLY A 335 2.27 -4.19 8.56
CA GLY A 335 2.12 -5.12 7.43
C GLY A 335 2.81 -4.67 6.14
N LEU A 336 2.67 -3.40 5.74
CA LEU A 336 3.35 -2.86 4.55
C LEU A 336 4.88 -3.03 4.65
N SER A 337 5.46 -2.72 5.81
CA SER A 337 6.90 -2.86 6.06
C SER A 337 7.37 -4.31 6.09
N SER A 338 6.46 -5.26 6.27
CA SER A 338 6.78 -6.67 6.54
C SER A 338 6.57 -7.58 5.32
N ALA A 339 5.70 -7.18 4.39
CA ALA A 339 5.17 -8.05 3.34
C ALA A 339 6.26 -8.73 2.48
N SER A 340 7.29 -7.98 2.05
CA SER A 340 8.36 -8.55 1.22
C SER A 340 9.23 -9.56 1.98
N ALA A 341 9.48 -9.33 3.29
CA ALA A 341 10.23 -10.27 4.11
C ALA A 341 9.44 -11.54 4.43
N ILE A 342 8.12 -11.41 4.58
CA ILE A 342 7.21 -12.55 4.75
C ILE A 342 7.19 -13.41 3.47
N ALA A 343 7.08 -12.78 2.30
CA ALA A 343 7.07 -13.47 1.02
C ALA A 343 8.31 -14.36 0.84
N LEU A 344 9.50 -13.86 1.19
CA LEU A 344 10.74 -14.65 1.17
C LEU A 344 10.68 -15.90 2.07
N ASP A 345 10.12 -15.78 3.28
CA ASP A 345 10.02 -16.92 4.20
C ASP A 345 8.97 -17.93 3.74
N ILE A 346 7.84 -17.49 3.17
CA ILE A 346 6.83 -18.40 2.60
C ILE A 346 7.42 -19.19 1.42
N VAL A 347 8.13 -18.53 0.52
CA VAL A 347 8.80 -19.23 -0.59
C VAL A 347 9.81 -20.25 -0.07
N ARG A 348 10.60 -19.91 0.96
CA ARG A 348 11.53 -20.84 1.58
C ARG A 348 10.81 -22.06 2.19
N MET A 349 9.68 -21.85 2.88
CA MET A 349 8.86 -22.97 3.41
C MET A 349 8.35 -23.89 2.31
N MET A 350 8.01 -23.34 1.13
CA MET A 350 7.63 -24.13 -0.04
C MET A 350 8.82 -24.91 -0.61
N GLN A 351 10.01 -24.31 -0.62
CA GLN A 351 11.24 -24.97 -1.07
C GLN A 351 11.66 -26.12 -0.16
N GLU A 352 11.44 -26.02 1.16
CA GLU A 352 11.62 -27.11 2.12
C GLU A 352 10.71 -28.32 1.84
N LYS A 353 9.71 -28.16 0.96
CA LYS A 353 8.76 -29.18 0.49
C LYS A 353 8.93 -29.52 -1.01
N ASP A 354 10.10 -29.21 -1.56
CA ASP A 354 10.48 -29.47 -2.95
C ASP A 354 9.67 -28.69 -4.02
N TYR A 355 9.03 -27.57 -3.64
CA TYR A 355 8.38 -26.66 -4.60
C TYR A 355 9.27 -25.47 -4.94
N PHE A 356 9.17 -24.95 -6.17
CA PHE A 356 9.88 -23.72 -6.60
C PHE A 356 11.40 -23.73 -6.37
N LEU A 357 12.05 -24.83 -6.70
CA LEU A 357 13.50 -25.02 -6.45
C LEU A 357 14.39 -24.32 -7.48
N TYR A 358 13.94 -24.19 -8.72
CA TYR A 358 14.78 -23.78 -9.85
C TYR A 358 14.52 -22.33 -10.23
N LEU A 359 15.56 -21.48 -10.15
CA LEU A 359 15.51 -20.11 -10.64
C LEU A 359 15.37 -20.07 -12.17
N LYS A 360 14.59 -19.12 -12.66
CA LYS A 360 14.50 -18.83 -14.11
C LYS A 360 15.80 -18.19 -14.60
N LYS A 361 16.27 -18.58 -15.77
CA LYS A 361 17.50 -18.05 -16.38
C LYS A 361 17.32 -16.64 -16.95
N ASP A 362 16.12 -16.33 -17.40
CA ASP A 362 15.69 -15.11 -18.08
C ASP A 362 14.81 -14.21 -17.21
N TYR A 363 14.96 -14.32 -15.88
CA TYR A 363 14.20 -13.52 -14.92
C TYR A 363 14.52 -12.04 -15.04
N VAL A 364 13.49 -11.23 -15.22
CA VAL A 364 13.57 -9.76 -15.21
C VAL A 364 13.25 -9.25 -13.81
N SER A 365 14.22 -8.65 -13.13
CA SER A 365 14.10 -8.19 -11.74
C SER A 365 13.81 -6.70 -11.59
N THR A 366 13.85 -5.94 -12.69
CA THR A 366 13.80 -4.48 -12.66
C THR A 366 12.63 -3.95 -13.48
N ARG A 367 12.23 -2.73 -13.16
CA ARG A 367 11.18 -1.99 -13.84
C ARG A 367 11.64 -0.54 -14.04
N LYS A 368 11.17 0.10 -15.10
CA LYS A 368 11.39 1.53 -15.33
C LYS A 368 10.08 2.21 -15.72
N VAL A 369 9.90 3.45 -15.24
CA VAL A 369 8.76 4.31 -15.53
C VAL A 369 9.26 5.65 -16.00
N VAL A 370 8.67 6.15 -17.08
CA VAL A 370 8.96 7.50 -17.56
C VAL A 370 8.25 8.50 -16.66
N ARG A 371 9.02 9.41 -16.05
CA ARG A 371 8.50 10.57 -15.30
C ARG A 371 8.89 11.85 -16.01
N PHE A 372 8.04 12.27 -16.92
CA PHE A 372 8.33 13.39 -17.81
C PHE A 372 8.65 14.68 -17.05
N LYS A 373 7.98 14.92 -15.91
CA LYS A 373 8.23 16.10 -15.05
C LYS A 373 9.64 16.16 -14.44
N GLU A 374 10.34 15.02 -14.33
CA GLU A 374 11.66 14.91 -13.74
C GLU A 374 12.80 15.15 -14.77
N MET A 375 12.45 15.19 -16.06
CA MET A 375 13.40 15.43 -17.15
C MET A 375 13.80 16.92 -17.25
N SER A 376 15.05 17.22 -17.69
CA SER A 376 15.45 18.57 -18.07
C SER A 376 14.70 19.05 -19.31
N HIS A 377 14.79 20.35 -19.62
CA HIS A 377 14.14 20.90 -20.83
C HIS A 377 14.68 20.26 -22.11
N GLU A 378 15.97 20.01 -22.19
CA GLU A 378 16.63 19.38 -23.32
C GLU A 378 16.15 17.94 -23.48
N GLN A 379 16.14 17.17 -22.38
CA GLN A 379 15.64 15.80 -22.36
C GLN A 379 14.17 15.72 -22.79
N ARG A 380 13.32 16.65 -22.30
CA ARG A 380 11.89 16.72 -22.74
C ARG A 380 11.77 16.97 -24.22
N LYS A 381 12.56 17.90 -24.77
CA LYS A 381 12.54 18.21 -26.21
C LYS A 381 12.88 16.97 -27.03
N GLU A 382 14.00 16.33 -26.77
CA GLU A 382 14.44 15.12 -27.46
C GLU A 382 13.42 13.96 -27.31
N TYR A 383 12.81 13.86 -26.13
CA TYR A 383 11.83 12.80 -25.86
C TYR A 383 10.53 13.03 -26.62
N ILE A 384 10.04 14.28 -26.72
CA ILE A 384 8.85 14.67 -27.50
C ILE A 384 9.06 14.43 -28.99
N GLU A 385 10.25 14.69 -29.52
CA GLU A 385 10.57 14.44 -30.94
C GLU A 385 10.38 12.96 -31.32
N LYS A 386 10.63 12.04 -30.38
CA LYS A 386 10.48 10.59 -30.56
C LYS A 386 9.08 10.07 -30.14
N HIS A 387 8.46 10.74 -29.18
CA HIS A 387 7.22 10.40 -28.53
C HIS A 387 6.29 11.63 -28.42
N PRO A 388 5.61 12.03 -29.51
CA PRO A 388 4.86 13.30 -29.57
C PRO A 388 3.73 13.39 -28.52
N GLU A 389 3.17 12.27 -28.07
CA GLU A 389 2.15 12.19 -27.03
C GLU A 389 2.60 12.73 -25.68
N TYR A 390 3.91 12.76 -25.41
CA TYR A 390 4.47 13.38 -24.19
C TYR A 390 4.47 14.91 -24.23
N GLY A 391 4.31 15.52 -25.41
CA GLY A 391 4.17 16.98 -25.58
C GLY A 391 2.84 17.55 -25.11
N ARG A 392 1.84 16.70 -24.81
CA ARG A 392 0.51 17.15 -24.37
C ARG A 392 0.31 16.88 -22.88
N ILE A 393 0.28 17.95 -22.07
CA ILE A 393 0.01 17.85 -20.63
C ILE A 393 -1.50 17.75 -20.41
N ILE A 394 -1.93 16.63 -19.82
CA ILE A 394 -3.33 16.32 -19.49
C ILE A 394 -3.65 16.74 -18.05
N CYS A 395 -2.87 16.30 -17.09
CA CYS A 395 -3.02 16.70 -15.68
C CYS A 395 -2.09 17.86 -15.36
N ARG A 396 -2.63 19.09 -15.25
CA ARG A 396 -1.83 20.29 -15.00
C ARG A 396 -1.31 20.38 -13.56
N CYS A 397 -2.10 19.91 -12.58
CA CYS A 397 -1.70 19.96 -11.15
C CYS A 397 -0.47 19.09 -10.87
N GLU A 398 -0.38 17.92 -11.51
CA GLU A 398 0.70 16.95 -11.34
C GLU A 398 1.70 16.95 -12.51
N THR A 399 1.43 17.74 -13.56
CA THR A 399 2.27 17.83 -14.78
C THR A 399 2.42 16.45 -15.43
N ILE A 400 1.29 15.74 -15.66
CA ILE A 400 1.29 14.43 -16.31
C ILE A 400 0.87 14.58 -17.77
N SER A 401 1.68 14.00 -18.65
CA SER A 401 1.47 13.98 -20.10
C SER A 401 0.50 12.89 -20.54
N GLU A 402 -0.01 13.01 -21.78
CA GLU A 402 -0.78 11.95 -22.43
C GLU A 402 0.05 10.67 -22.58
N GLY A 403 1.34 10.80 -22.91
CA GLY A 403 2.24 9.66 -23.03
C GLY A 403 2.39 8.88 -21.75
N GLU A 404 2.51 9.54 -20.57
CA GLU A 404 2.56 8.85 -19.26
C GLU A 404 1.25 8.11 -18.96
N ILE A 405 0.10 8.66 -19.37
CA ILE A 405 -1.21 8.01 -19.21
C ILE A 405 -1.29 6.78 -20.11
N LEU A 406 -0.89 6.88 -21.38
CA LEU A 406 -0.87 5.77 -22.32
C LEU A 406 0.07 4.65 -21.85
N ASP A 407 1.26 4.99 -21.36
CA ASP A 407 2.19 4.02 -20.78
C ASP A 407 1.57 3.30 -19.57
N ALA A 408 0.87 4.04 -18.72
CA ALA A 408 0.19 3.46 -17.56
C ALA A 408 -0.93 2.47 -17.96
N ILE A 409 -1.66 2.75 -19.06
CA ILE A 409 -2.72 1.87 -19.56
C ILE A 409 -2.14 0.61 -20.22
N ARG A 410 -1.00 0.74 -20.92
CA ARG A 410 -0.40 -0.34 -21.72
C ARG A 410 0.36 -1.36 -20.91
N ARG A 411 0.78 -1.01 -19.68
CA ARG A 411 1.46 -1.95 -18.77
C ARG A 411 0.48 -2.91 -18.11
N SER A 412 0.92 -4.17 -17.90
CA SER A 412 0.14 -5.20 -17.21
C SER A 412 0.42 -5.20 -15.71
N PRO A 413 -0.61 -5.27 -14.83
CA PRO A 413 -2.03 -5.40 -15.16
C PRO A 413 -2.59 -4.06 -15.69
N LYS A 414 -3.36 -4.15 -16.80
CA LYS A 414 -3.96 -2.96 -17.40
C LYS A 414 -5.04 -2.38 -16.50
N PRO A 415 -5.01 -1.07 -16.20
CA PRO A 415 -6.09 -0.42 -15.46
C PRO A 415 -7.35 -0.32 -16.32
N VAL A 416 -8.51 -0.51 -15.70
CA VAL A 416 -9.83 -0.38 -16.33
C VAL A 416 -10.64 0.77 -15.71
N SER A 417 -10.05 1.54 -14.80
CA SER A 417 -10.70 2.62 -14.07
C SER A 417 -9.84 3.88 -14.03
N LEU A 418 -10.46 5.04 -13.75
CA LEU A 418 -9.71 6.30 -13.59
C LEU A 418 -8.76 6.25 -12.39
N ASP A 419 -9.18 5.66 -11.27
CA ASP A 419 -8.34 5.51 -10.09
C ASP A 419 -7.20 4.47 -10.33
N GLY A 420 -7.39 3.51 -11.23
CA GLY A 420 -6.35 2.63 -11.72
C GLY A 420 -5.21 3.38 -12.43
N ILE A 421 -5.56 4.34 -13.31
CA ILE A 421 -4.58 5.24 -13.96
C ILE A 421 -3.92 6.15 -12.93
N LYS A 422 -4.72 6.76 -12.07
CA LYS A 422 -4.27 7.64 -11.00
C LYS A 422 -3.22 6.97 -10.10
N ARG A 423 -3.41 5.70 -9.73
CA ARG A 423 -2.43 4.91 -8.95
C ARG A 423 -1.12 4.64 -9.69
N ARG A 424 -1.12 4.64 -11.04
CA ARG A 424 0.07 4.34 -11.87
C ARG A 424 0.90 5.55 -12.24
N CYS A 425 0.25 6.69 -12.54
CA CYS A 425 0.94 7.89 -13.03
C CYS A 425 0.58 9.19 -12.32
N ASN A 426 -0.18 9.17 -11.22
CA ASN A 426 -0.62 10.33 -10.44
C ASN A 426 -1.57 11.30 -11.19
N ALA A 427 -2.07 10.97 -12.39
CA ALA A 427 -3.08 11.79 -13.06
C ALA A 427 -4.34 11.87 -12.20
N GLY A 428 -4.73 13.09 -11.77
CA GLY A 428 -5.88 13.31 -10.89
C GLY A 428 -5.58 13.35 -9.38
N MET A 429 -4.31 13.21 -8.96
CA MET A 429 -3.90 13.26 -7.55
C MET A 429 -3.77 14.69 -6.99
N GLY A 430 -3.66 15.70 -7.84
CA GLY A 430 -3.45 17.08 -7.42
C GLY A 430 -4.70 17.73 -6.82
N ARG A 431 -4.57 19.00 -6.43
CA ARG A 431 -5.58 19.75 -5.66
C ARG A 431 -6.99 19.77 -6.25
N CYS A 432 -7.15 19.66 -7.57
CA CYS A 432 -8.48 19.63 -8.20
C CYS A 432 -9.14 18.23 -8.19
N GLN A 433 -8.43 17.17 -7.74
CA GLN A 433 -8.93 15.80 -7.62
C GLN A 433 -9.69 15.33 -8.88
N SER A 434 -9.05 15.37 -10.04
CA SER A 434 -9.59 15.03 -11.37
C SER A 434 -10.61 16.01 -11.97
N GLY A 435 -10.93 17.10 -11.29
CA GLY A 435 -11.97 18.05 -11.77
C GLY A 435 -11.72 18.63 -13.15
N PHE A 436 -10.47 18.72 -13.63
CA PHE A 436 -10.13 19.19 -14.97
C PHE A 436 -9.63 18.07 -15.89
N CYS A 437 -8.81 17.17 -15.41
CA CYS A 437 -8.21 16.12 -16.25
C CYS A 437 -9.11 14.89 -16.41
N GLY A 438 -10.06 14.66 -15.49
CA GLY A 438 -10.90 13.45 -15.45
C GLY A 438 -11.57 13.11 -16.78
N PRO A 439 -12.32 14.03 -17.42
CA PRO A 439 -13.00 13.76 -18.70
C PRO A 439 -12.01 13.35 -19.81
N ARG A 440 -10.83 13.99 -19.86
CA ARG A 440 -9.82 13.65 -20.87
C ARG A 440 -9.14 12.31 -20.58
N VAL A 441 -8.85 12.01 -19.31
CA VAL A 441 -8.30 10.70 -18.91
C VAL A 441 -9.30 9.59 -19.22
N GLN A 442 -10.61 9.81 -18.99
CA GLN A 442 -11.67 8.87 -19.32
C GLN A 442 -11.75 8.60 -20.84
N GLU A 443 -11.66 9.63 -21.66
CA GLU A 443 -11.64 9.52 -23.12
C GLU A 443 -10.43 8.71 -23.60
N ILE A 444 -9.22 9.02 -23.08
CA ILE A 444 -8.00 8.28 -23.43
C ILE A 444 -8.12 6.80 -23.03
N LEU A 445 -8.63 6.53 -21.83
CA LEU A 445 -8.80 5.16 -21.33
C LEU A 445 -9.81 4.39 -22.20
N ALA A 446 -10.97 4.98 -22.51
CA ALA A 446 -12.00 4.36 -23.32
C ALA A 446 -11.48 4.02 -24.73
N ASN A 447 -10.73 4.95 -25.35
CA ASN A 447 -10.13 4.75 -26.66
C ASN A 447 -9.08 3.62 -26.66
N GLU A 448 -8.18 3.59 -25.67
CA GLU A 448 -7.14 2.54 -25.55
C GLU A 448 -7.72 1.15 -25.25
N LEU A 449 -8.83 1.08 -24.52
CA LEU A 449 -9.54 -0.17 -24.23
C LEU A 449 -10.51 -0.58 -25.34
N GLY A 450 -10.87 0.32 -26.27
CA GLY A 450 -11.85 0.08 -27.32
C GLY A 450 -13.28 -0.07 -26.81
N VAL A 451 -13.62 0.64 -25.71
CA VAL A 451 -14.95 0.60 -25.06
C VAL A 451 -15.63 1.97 -25.08
N SER A 452 -16.92 2.00 -24.75
CA SER A 452 -17.62 3.28 -24.58
C SER A 452 -17.13 4.02 -23.32
N GLN A 453 -17.16 5.36 -23.35
CA GLN A 453 -16.92 6.15 -22.12
C GLN A 453 -17.95 5.85 -21.02
N LEU A 454 -19.15 5.37 -21.37
CA LEU A 454 -20.18 4.95 -20.41
C LEU A 454 -19.75 3.71 -19.61
N ASP A 455 -18.87 2.88 -20.16
CA ASP A 455 -18.38 1.65 -19.50
C ASP A 455 -17.20 1.91 -18.54
N ILE A 456 -16.62 3.11 -18.60
CA ILE A 456 -15.50 3.47 -17.73
C ILE A 456 -16.00 3.76 -16.32
N VAL A 457 -15.38 3.07 -15.34
CA VAL A 457 -15.67 3.26 -13.91
C VAL A 457 -14.66 4.20 -13.26
N LEU A 458 -15.06 4.81 -12.14
CA LEU A 458 -14.17 5.65 -11.34
C LEU A 458 -13.10 4.79 -10.63
N ASP A 459 -13.49 3.74 -9.97
CA ASP A 459 -12.63 2.83 -9.17
C ASP A 459 -13.10 1.37 -9.34
N LYS A 460 -13.97 0.89 -8.47
CA LYS A 460 -14.51 -0.48 -8.50
C LYS A 460 -15.66 -0.64 -9.51
N ASN A 461 -15.96 -1.88 -9.84
CA ASN A 461 -17.13 -2.19 -10.67
C ASN A 461 -18.39 -1.56 -10.09
N GLY A 462 -19.23 -1.00 -10.96
CA GLY A 462 -20.45 -0.28 -10.60
C GLY A 462 -20.25 1.20 -10.24
N SER A 463 -19.01 1.72 -10.16
CA SER A 463 -18.74 3.15 -9.91
C SER A 463 -18.70 3.97 -11.21
N TYR A 464 -19.76 3.87 -12.03
CA TYR A 464 -19.86 4.59 -13.30
C TYR A 464 -19.90 6.10 -13.09
N ILE A 465 -19.20 6.85 -13.98
CA ILE A 465 -19.13 8.31 -13.94
C ILE A 465 -20.26 8.90 -14.78
N LEU A 466 -20.55 8.27 -15.91
CA LEU A 466 -21.60 8.67 -16.83
C LEU A 466 -22.76 7.68 -16.75
N CYS A 467 -23.98 8.17 -16.67
CA CYS A 467 -25.19 7.36 -16.59
C CYS A 467 -25.95 7.25 -17.93
N GLY A 468 -25.55 8.01 -18.94
CA GLY A 468 -26.19 8.01 -20.25
C GLY A 468 -25.69 9.16 -21.14
N ARG A 469 -26.15 9.20 -22.39
CA ARG A 469 -25.92 10.31 -23.32
C ARG A 469 -26.92 11.42 -23.04
N THR A 470 -26.48 12.69 -23.15
CA THR A 470 -27.34 13.87 -22.93
C THR A 470 -28.40 14.02 -24.06
N LYS A 471 -28.05 13.54 -25.26
CA LYS A 471 -28.97 13.50 -26.42
C LYS A 471 -28.94 12.02 -26.86
N GLU A 472 -29.90 11.24 -26.42
CA GLU A 472 -30.28 10.02 -27.12
C GLU A 472 -31.13 10.43 -28.30
N ASP A 473 -30.78 10.00 -29.52
CA ASP A 473 -31.67 10.06 -30.64
C ASP A 473 -32.89 9.24 -30.22
N GLY A 474 -33.99 9.94 -29.95
CA GLY A 474 -35.21 9.28 -29.53
C GLY A 474 -35.57 8.27 -30.63
N ASP A 475 -35.70 7.01 -30.26
CA ASP A 475 -36.34 6.03 -31.13
C ASP A 475 -37.75 6.56 -31.47
N GLU A 476 -37.90 7.00 -32.70
CA GLU A 476 -39.21 7.25 -33.31
C GLU A 476 -39.95 5.91 -33.52
#